data_2b9b332ea362835867eb7474d97678cc
#
_entry.id   2b9b332ea362835867eb7474d97678cc
#
_cell.length_a   1.000
_cell.length_b   1.000
_cell.length_c   1.000
_cell.angle_alpha   90.00
_cell.angle_beta   90.00
_cell.angle_gamma   90.00
#
_symmetry.space_group_name_H-M   'P 1'
#
loop_
_entity.id
_entity.type
_entity.pdbx_description
1 polymer ?
#
loop_
_entity_poly.entity_id
_entity_poly.type
_entity_poly.pdbx_seq_one_letter_code
_entity_poly.pdbx_strand_id
1 'polypeptide(L)'
;MKIFKLKRTFLPLTLLLSAPAFAGQNGTMMQYFHWYVPNDGALWTQVESNAPALAENGFTALWLPPAYKGAGGSNDVGYGVYDMYDLGEFDQKGSVRTKYGTKAQYISAINAAHNNNIQIYGDVVFNHRGGADGKSWVDTKRVDWDNRNIELGDKWIEAWVEFNFPGRNDKYSNFHWTWYHFDGVDWDDAGKEKAIFKFKGEGKAWDWEVSSEKGNYDYLMYADLDMDHPEVKQELKDWGEWYINMTGVDGFRMDAVKHIKYQYLQEWIDHLRWKTGKELFTVGEYWNYDVNQLHNFITKTSGSMSLFDAPLHMNFYNASKSGGNYDMRQIMNGTLMKDNPVKAVTLVENHDTQPLQALESTLDWWFKPLAYAFILLREEGYPSVFYADYYGAQYSDKGYNINMAKVPYIEELVTLRKEYAYGKQNSYLDHWDVIGWTREGDAEHPNSMAVIMSDGPGGTKWMYTGKPSTRYVDKLGIRTEEVWTDANGWAEFPVNGGSVSVWVGVK
;
A
#
# COMPACT_ATOMS: atom_id res chain seq x y z
N MET A 1 -3.32 -69.65 14.32
CA MET A 1 -2.87 -68.48 13.50
C MET A 1 -3.80 -67.30 13.81
N LYS A 2 -3.39 -66.43 14.74
CA LYS A 2 -4.21 -65.31 15.18
C LYS A 2 -3.81 -64.06 14.36
N ILE A 3 -4.77 -63.51 13.61
CA ILE A 3 -4.60 -62.32 12.78
C ILE A 3 -4.85 -61.10 13.68
N PHE A 4 -3.79 -60.31 13.92
CA PHE A 4 -3.90 -59.00 14.58
C PHE A 4 -4.37 -57.96 13.58
N LYS A 5 -5.57 -57.41 13.79
CA LYS A 5 -6.06 -56.20 13.08
C LYS A 5 -5.49 -54.96 13.76
N LEU A 6 -4.57 -54.26 13.07
CA LEU A 6 -4.12 -52.91 13.45
C LEU A 6 -5.27 -51.93 13.15
N LYS A 7 -5.84 -51.32 14.19
CA LYS A 7 -6.71 -50.15 14.05
C LYS A 7 -5.83 -48.91 13.79
N ARG A 8 -5.88 -48.37 12.59
CA ARG A 8 -5.34 -47.03 12.29
C ARG A 8 -6.32 -46.00 12.87
N THR A 9 -5.91 -45.33 13.94
CA THR A 9 -6.57 -44.15 14.46
C THR A 9 -6.12 -42.95 13.60
N PHE A 10 -7.04 -42.41 12.82
CA PHE A 10 -6.85 -41.09 12.19
C PHE A 10 -7.04 -40.03 13.27
N LEU A 11 -5.97 -39.33 13.66
CA LEU A 11 -6.08 -38.06 14.33
C LEU A 11 -6.48 -36.98 13.26
N PRO A 12 -7.53 -36.21 13.52
CA PRO A 12 -7.80 -35.07 12.67
C PRO A 12 -6.67 -34.02 12.87
N LEU A 13 -5.96 -33.73 11.79
CA LEU A 13 -5.04 -32.59 11.72
C LEU A 13 -5.91 -31.34 11.76
N THR A 14 -6.09 -30.76 12.93
CA THR A 14 -6.69 -29.44 13.07
C THR A 14 -5.68 -28.45 12.45
N LEU A 15 -5.97 -27.96 11.24
CA LEU A 15 -5.33 -26.77 10.70
C LEU A 15 -5.69 -25.63 11.69
N LEU A 16 -4.77 -25.28 12.55
CA LEU A 16 -4.76 -23.98 13.20
C LEU A 16 -4.49 -22.97 12.08
N LEU A 17 -5.56 -22.36 11.57
CA LEU A 17 -5.46 -21.11 10.84
C LEU A 17 -4.88 -20.11 11.85
N SER A 18 -3.56 -19.90 11.80
CA SER A 18 -2.94 -18.78 12.49
C SER A 18 -3.54 -17.52 11.89
N ALA A 19 -4.34 -16.80 12.67
CA ALA A 19 -4.65 -15.41 12.35
C ALA A 19 -3.31 -14.70 12.14
N PRO A 20 -3.20 -13.81 11.12
CA PRO A 20 -1.97 -13.06 10.92
C PRO A 20 -1.59 -12.38 12.23
N ALA A 21 -0.30 -12.39 12.57
CA ALA A 21 0.26 -11.89 13.84
C ALA A 21 -0.12 -10.41 14.15
N PHE A 22 -0.82 -9.74 13.25
CA PHE A 22 -1.29 -8.35 13.35
C PHE A 22 -2.71 -8.20 13.93
N ALA A 23 -3.51 -9.26 14.03
CA ALA A 23 -4.88 -9.17 14.56
C ALA A 23 -4.95 -8.84 16.07
N GLY A 24 -3.81 -8.84 16.77
CA GLY A 24 -3.71 -8.53 18.20
C GLY A 24 -3.03 -7.20 18.56
N GLN A 25 -2.45 -6.47 17.62
CA GLN A 25 -1.55 -5.35 17.94
C GLN A 25 -1.99 -3.97 17.45
N ASN A 26 -3.22 -3.76 17.01
CA ASN A 26 -3.66 -2.42 16.56
C ASN A 26 -2.63 -1.69 15.68
N GLY A 27 -2.00 -2.41 14.74
CA GLY A 27 -0.89 -1.93 13.93
C GLY A 27 -1.26 -0.70 13.09
N THR A 28 -0.28 0.18 12.89
CA THR A 28 -0.39 1.37 12.03
C THR A 28 0.82 1.42 11.10
N MET A 29 0.58 1.46 9.81
CA MET A 29 1.62 1.64 8.80
C MET A 29 1.75 3.12 8.42
N MET A 30 2.96 3.57 8.06
CA MET A 30 3.17 4.82 7.35
C MET A 30 3.77 4.53 5.97
N GLN A 31 3.20 5.10 4.92
CA GLN A 31 3.91 5.29 3.67
C GLN A 31 4.94 6.40 3.89
N TYR A 32 6.23 6.03 4.07
CA TYR A 32 7.28 6.95 4.49
C TYR A 32 7.94 7.68 3.31
N PHE A 33 7.17 8.12 2.36
CA PHE A 33 7.60 8.97 1.24
C PHE A 33 6.39 9.61 0.55
N HIS A 34 6.68 10.64 -0.25
CA HIS A 34 5.78 11.18 -1.26
C HIS A 34 6.53 11.29 -2.60
N TRP A 35 5.82 11.51 -3.70
CA TRP A 35 6.45 11.49 -5.04
C TRP A 35 7.62 12.48 -5.19
N TYR A 36 7.50 13.65 -4.57
CA TYR A 36 8.43 14.77 -4.72
C TYR A 36 9.41 14.92 -3.55
N VAL A 37 9.72 13.86 -2.79
CA VAL A 37 10.80 13.94 -1.80
C VAL A 37 12.09 14.44 -2.45
N PRO A 38 12.91 15.26 -1.74
CA PRO A 38 14.14 15.82 -2.31
C PRO A 38 15.09 14.75 -2.85
N ASN A 39 15.81 15.08 -3.92
CA ASN A 39 16.89 14.26 -4.45
C ASN A 39 18.22 14.58 -3.74
N ASP A 40 18.26 14.43 -2.44
CA ASP A 40 19.44 14.72 -1.60
C ASP A 40 20.10 13.46 -1.01
N GLY A 41 19.46 12.29 -1.19
CA GLY A 41 19.92 11.01 -0.64
C GLY A 41 19.72 10.88 0.86
N ALA A 42 18.85 11.69 1.47
CA ALA A 42 18.70 11.75 2.92
C ALA A 42 17.55 10.91 3.49
N LEU A 43 16.67 10.33 2.65
CA LEU A 43 15.46 9.66 3.14
C LEU A 43 15.79 8.51 4.10
N TRP A 44 16.79 7.69 3.78
CA TRP A 44 17.17 6.58 4.65
C TRP A 44 17.70 7.04 6.01
N THR A 45 18.47 8.12 6.03
CA THR A 45 18.95 8.75 7.28
C THR A 45 17.82 9.38 8.08
N GLN A 46 16.78 9.89 7.41
CA GLN A 46 15.57 10.38 8.09
C GLN A 46 14.80 9.22 8.73
N VAL A 47 14.65 8.08 8.06
CA VAL A 47 14.05 6.87 8.66
C VAL A 47 14.82 6.47 9.90
N GLU A 48 16.16 6.37 9.81
CA GLU A 48 17.01 6.00 10.93
C GLU A 48 16.84 6.93 12.13
N SER A 49 16.85 8.25 11.90
CA SER A 49 16.72 9.23 12.98
C SER A 49 15.31 9.34 13.56
N ASN A 50 14.26 9.10 12.76
CA ASN A 50 12.88 9.26 13.18
C ASN A 50 12.26 7.98 13.75
N ALA A 51 12.88 6.81 13.58
CA ALA A 51 12.33 5.54 14.04
C ALA A 51 11.91 5.53 15.53
N PRO A 52 12.70 6.09 16.49
CA PRO A 52 12.28 6.13 17.90
C PRO A 52 10.98 6.92 18.11
N ALA A 53 10.87 8.11 17.51
CA ALA A 53 9.68 8.96 17.68
C ALA A 53 8.44 8.36 16.99
N LEU A 54 8.63 7.70 15.82
CA LEU A 54 7.55 7.00 15.13
C LEU A 54 6.99 5.85 15.96
N ALA A 55 7.87 5.05 16.59
CA ALA A 55 7.45 3.97 17.50
C ALA A 55 6.74 4.51 18.75
N GLU A 56 7.26 5.61 19.33
CA GLU A 56 6.63 6.27 20.46
C GLU A 56 5.20 6.73 20.12
N ASN A 57 5.01 7.32 18.95
CA ASN A 57 3.71 7.77 18.46
C ASN A 57 2.74 6.62 18.13
N GLY A 58 3.24 5.39 17.85
CA GLY A 58 2.41 4.22 17.64
C GLY A 58 2.48 3.63 16.23
N PHE A 59 3.43 4.04 15.39
CA PHE A 59 3.69 3.35 14.13
C PHE A 59 4.37 2.00 14.37
N THR A 60 3.88 0.97 13.70
CA THR A 60 4.37 -0.41 13.81
C THR A 60 5.00 -0.91 12.53
N ALA A 61 4.81 -0.20 11.42
CA ALA A 61 5.43 -0.51 10.15
C ALA A 61 5.64 0.73 9.28
N LEU A 62 6.67 0.68 8.42
CA LEU A 62 6.91 1.67 7.37
C LEU A 62 6.91 0.97 6.01
N TRP A 63 6.13 1.50 5.07
CA TRP A 63 6.27 1.21 3.66
C TRP A 63 7.28 2.20 3.09
N LEU A 64 8.44 1.70 2.65
CA LEU A 64 9.53 2.46 2.05
C LEU A 64 9.45 2.39 0.51
N PRO A 65 9.84 3.47 -0.21
CA PRO A 65 9.82 3.48 -1.66
C PRO A 65 10.78 2.45 -2.26
N PRO A 66 10.67 2.15 -3.60
CA PRO A 66 11.59 1.24 -4.26
C PRO A 66 13.04 1.63 -3.99
N ALA A 67 13.82 0.72 -3.38
CA ALA A 67 15.18 1.02 -2.90
C ALA A 67 16.26 0.81 -3.96
N TYR A 68 15.91 0.21 -5.10
CA TYR A 68 16.84 -0.16 -6.17
C TYR A 68 16.99 0.94 -7.22
N LYS A 69 18.01 0.77 -8.09
CA LYS A 69 18.36 1.75 -9.13
C LYS A 69 17.28 1.85 -10.19
N GLY A 70 16.77 3.08 -10.39
CA GLY A 70 15.88 3.41 -11.50
C GLY A 70 16.61 3.94 -12.74
N ALA A 71 15.89 4.02 -13.85
CA ALA A 71 16.38 4.50 -15.15
C ALA A 71 16.95 5.92 -15.11
N GLY A 72 16.39 6.78 -14.26
CA GLY A 72 16.86 8.16 -14.03
C GLY A 72 17.97 8.31 -12.98
N GLY A 73 18.58 7.22 -12.53
CA GLY A 73 19.62 7.24 -11.51
C GLY A 73 19.12 7.85 -10.19
N SER A 74 19.86 8.80 -9.63
CA SER A 74 19.44 9.47 -8.38
C SER A 74 18.21 10.39 -8.54
N ASN A 75 17.73 10.64 -9.74
CA ASN A 75 16.50 11.40 -9.96
C ASN A 75 15.24 10.53 -9.99
N ASP A 76 15.40 9.21 -10.18
CA ASP A 76 14.28 8.29 -10.28
C ASP A 76 13.62 8.06 -8.93
N VAL A 77 12.30 8.13 -8.90
CA VAL A 77 11.51 7.81 -7.70
C VAL A 77 11.44 6.30 -7.42
N GLY A 78 12.03 5.47 -8.30
CA GLY A 78 12.15 4.03 -8.16
C GLY A 78 11.21 3.22 -9.07
N TYR A 79 10.20 3.84 -9.66
CA TYR A 79 9.24 3.15 -10.53
C TYR A 79 9.72 3.00 -11.99
N GLY A 80 10.76 3.68 -12.40
CA GLY A 80 11.46 3.41 -13.66
C GLY A 80 12.55 2.34 -13.48
N VAL A 81 12.17 1.11 -13.16
CA VAL A 81 13.09 0.05 -12.71
C VAL A 81 14.20 -0.25 -13.69
N TYR A 82 15.45 -0.06 -13.29
CA TYR A 82 16.62 -0.47 -14.08
C TYR A 82 17.27 -1.73 -13.50
N ASP A 83 17.91 -1.66 -12.34
CA ASP A 83 18.62 -2.78 -11.72
C ASP A 83 18.16 -3.03 -10.29
N MET A 84 17.39 -4.10 -10.08
CA MET A 84 16.85 -4.45 -8.77
C MET A 84 17.91 -4.92 -7.76
N TYR A 85 19.09 -5.35 -8.23
CA TYR A 85 20.21 -5.73 -7.35
C TYR A 85 21.10 -4.54 -6.95
N ASP A 86 20.86 -3.35 -7.49
CA ASP A 86 21.60 -2.14 -7.13
C ASP A 86 20.80 -1.26 -6.16
N LEU A 87 21.00 -1.47 -4.87
CA LEU A 87 20.36 -0.66 -3.81
C LEU A 87 21.08 0.68 -3.54
N GLY A 88 21.76 1.24 -4.52
CA GLY A 88 22.61 2.44 -4.37
C GLY A 88 24.03 2.07 -3.98
N GLU A 89 24.61 1.05 -4.63
CA GLU A 89 25.96 0.54 -4.41
C GLU A 89 26.86 0.73 -5.63
N PHE A 90 26.32 0.70 -6.84
CA PHE A 90 27.09 0.72 -8.08
C PHE A 90 26.93 2.04 -8.83
N ASP A 91 27.98 2.48 -9.52
CA ASP A 91 27.91 3.64 -10.42
C ASP A 91 27.18 3.24 -11.69
N GLN A 92 25.88 3.47 -11.70
CA GLN A 92 24.96 3.17 -12.80
C GLN A 92 23.99 4.33 -12.99
N LYS A 93 23.60 4.61 -14.24
CA LYS A 93 22.68 5.69 -14.59
C LYS A 93 23.10 7.06 -14.02
N GLY A 94 24.45 7.29 -13.98
CA GLY A 94 25.04 8.55 -13.58
C GLY A 94 25.10 8.79 -12.06
N SER A 95 24.89 7.77 -11.24
CA SER A 95 25.01 7.90 -9.79
C SER A 95 25.28 6.57 -9.10
N VAL A 96 25.99 6.63 -7.95
CA VAL A 96 26.11 5.47 -7.04
C VAL A 96 24.84 5.33 -6.23
N ARG A 97 24.42 6.38 -5.50
CA ARG A 97 23.21 6.35 -4.68
C ARG A 97 21.93 6.35 -5.52
N THR A 98 20.86 5.86 -4.95
CA THR A 98 19.50 6.13 -5.44
C THR A 98 19.03 7.53 -5.01
N LYS A 99 17.84 7.95 -5.37
CA LYS A 99 17.22 9.18 -4.87
C LYS A 99 17.26 9.27 -3.36
N TYR A 100 17.10 8.16 -2.68
CA TYR A 100 16.85 8.04 -1.25
C TYR A 100 18.10 7.82 -0.42
N GLY A 101 19.21 7.38 -1.02
CA GLY A 101 20.48 7.13 -0.35
C GLY A 101 21.25 5.94 -0.91
N THR A 102 22.25 5.50 -0.17
CA THR A 102 23.07 4.33 -0.48
C THR A 102 22.53 3.06 0.16
N LYS A 103 22.99 1.88 -0.32
CA LYS A 103 22.65 0.59 0.27
C LYS A 103 22.97 0.53 1.78
N ALA A 104 24.12 1.06 2.18
CA ALA A 104 24.52 1.06 3.59
C ALA A 104 23.53 1.85 4.46
N GLN A 105 23.09 3.02 3.98
CA GLN A 105 22.08 3.83 4.66
C GLN A 105 20.72 3.12 4.71
N TYR A 106 20.31 2.44 3.63
CA TYR A 106 19.07 1.67 3.59
C TYR A 106 19.06 0.55 4.65
N ILE A 107 20.15 -0.23 4.73
CA ILE A 107 20.28 -1.28 5.75
C ILE A 107 20.32 -0.69 7.17
N SER A 108 21.00 0.44 7.37
CA SER A 108 21.01 1.14 8.67
C SER A 108 19.61 1.60 9.08
N ALA A 109 18.86 2.16 8.15
CA ALA A 109 17.45 2.57 8.38
C ALA A 109 16.57 1.40 8.81
N ILE A 110 16.68 0.25 8.13
CA ILE A 110 15.93 -0.97 8.49
C ILE A 110 16.31 -1.45 9.89
N ASN A 111 17.61 -1.51 10.20
CA ASN A 111 18.07 -1.91 11.53
C ASN A 111 17.57 -0.96 12.63
N ALA A 112 17.54 0.35 12.37
CA ALA A 112 17.00 1.34 13.30
C ALA A 112 15.49 1.15 13.53
N ALA A 113 14.74 0.88 12.47
CA ALA A 113 13.31 0.56 12.57
C ALA A 113 13.09 -0.71 13.42
N HIS A 114 13.81 -1.80 13.13
CA HIS A 114 13.72 -3.05 13.89
C HIS A 114 14.08 -2.87 15.37
N ASN A 115 15.12 -2.09 15.69
CA ASN A 115 15.51 -1.77 17.06
C ASN A 115 14.40 -1.01 17.84
N ASN A 116 13.44 -0.44 17.13
CA ASN A 116 12.27 0.23 17.69
C ASN A 116 10.95 -0.55 17.46
N ASN A 117 11.03 -1.84 17.14
CA ASN A 117 9.88 -2.71 16.85
C ASN A 117 8.99 -2.22 15.70
N ILE A 118 9.55 -1.54 14.72
CA ILE A 118 8.88 -1.12 13.50
C ILE A 118 9.27 -2.07 12.38
N GLN A 119 8.31 -2.68 11.70
CA GLN A 119 8.51 -3.51 10.52
C GLN A 119 8.76 -2.65 9.29
N ILE A 120 9.46 -3.22 8.31
CA ILE A 120 9.72 -2.56 7.02
C ILE A 120 9.10 -3.36 5.88
N TYR A 121 8.29 -2.68 5.08
CA TYR A 121 7.74 -3.21 3.84
C TYR A 121 8.39 -2.51 2.66
N GLY A 122 9.12 -3.30 1.86
CA GLY A 122 9.80 -2.80 0.65
C GLY A 122 8.81 -2.67 -0.50
N ASP A 123 8.90 -1.58 -1.26
CA ASP A 123 8.13 -1.40 -2.49
C ASP A 123 8.76 -2.20 -3.64
N VAL A 124 7.95 -2.99 -4.33
CA VAL A 124 8.39 -3.92 -5.39
C VAL A 124 7.63 -3.68 -6.67
N VAL A 125 8.38 -3.39 -7.74
CA VAL A 125 7.87 -3.12 -9.09
C VAL A 125 8.31 -4.24 -10.02
N PHE A 126 7.40 -5.12 -10.40
CA PHE A 126 7.69 -6.25 -11.28
C PHE A 126 7.19 -6.06 -12.72
N ASN A 127 6.19 -5.23 -12.92
CA ASN A 127 5.52 -5.11 -14.21
C ASN A 127 6.49 -4.81 -15.35
N HIS A 128 7.49 -3.96 -15.16
CA HIS A 128 8.28 -3.42 -16.28
C HIS A 128 9.73 -3.09 -15.90
N ARG A 129 10.54 -2.87 -16.96
CA ARG A 129 11.92 -2.38 -16.86
C ARG A 129 12.12 -1.14 -17.72
N GLY A 130 12.85 -0.14 -17.20
CA GLY A 130 13.19 1.09 -17.91
C GLY A 130 14.70 1.34 -17.97
N GLY A 131 15.15 2.18 -18.92
CA GLY A 131 16.54 2.59 -19.01
C GLY A 131 17.52 1.52 -19.49
N ALA A 132 17.10 0.66 -20.44
CA ALA A 132 17.94 -0.37 -21.04
C ALA A 132 19.31 0.17 -21.50
N ASP A 133 20.33 -0.70 -21.51
CA ASP A 133 21.71 -0.40 -21.94
C ASP A 133 21.87 -0.53 -23.46
N GLY A 134 21.03 -1.34 -24.11
CA GLY A 134 21.07 -1.62 -25.53
C GLY A 134 19.70 -1.85 -26.14
N LYS A 135 19.71 -2.02 -27.47
CA LYS A 135 18.51 -2.16 -28.29
C LYS A 135 18.57 -3.43 -29.12
N SER A 136 17.40 -4.00 -29.39
CA SER A 136 17.20 -5.11 -30.35
C SER A 136 16.15 -4.76 -31.39
N TRP A 137 16.32 -5.30 -32.59
CA TRP A 137 15.25 -5.32 -33.60
C TRP A 137 14.26 -6.43 -33.25
N VAL A 138 12.97 -6.07 -33.12
CA VAL A 138 11.92 -7.01 -32.76
C VAL A 138 10.74 -6.92 -33.72
N ASP A 139 10.23 -8.08 -34.12
CA ASP A 139 8.97 -8.18 -34.88
C ASP A 139 7.81 -8.00 -33.91
N THR A 140 6.90 -7.09 -34.21
CA THR A 140 5.83 -6.69 -33.31
C THR A 140 4.50 -6.52 -34.02
N LYS A 141 3.44 -6.44 -33.23
CA LYS A 141 2.14 -5.91 -33.63
C LYS A 141 1.83 -4.65 -32.87
N ARG A 142 1.48 -3.58 -33.57
CA ARG A 142 0.85 -2.44 -32.92
C ARG A 142 -0.52 -2.84 -32.40
N VAL A 143 -0.84 -2.43 -31.19
CA VAL A 143 -2.16 -2.64 -30.59
C VAL A 143 -2.79 -1.31 -30.18
N ASP A 144 -4.10 -1.33 -30.04
CA ASP A 144 -4.88 -0.15 -29.66
C ASP A 144 -4.66 0.23 -28.19
N TRP A 145 -4.63 1.53 -27.89
CA TRP A 145 -4.42 2.05 -26.54
C TRP A 145 -5.57 1.76 -25.57
N ASP A 146 -6.78 1.66 -26.08
CA ASP A 146 -7.98 1.48 -25.28
C ASP A 146 -8.50 0.04 -25.29
N ASN A 147 -8.00 -0.79 -26.23
CA ASN A 147 -8.27 -2.22 -26.27
C ASN A 147 -7.08 -3.01 -26.81
N ARG A 148 -6.29 -3.57 -25.91
CA ARG A 148 -5.05 -4.32 -26.21
C ARG A 148 -5.26 -5.56 -27.09
N ASN A 149 -6.50 -6.03 -27.21
CA ASN A 149 -6.86 -7.15 -28.10
C ASN A 149 -7.05 -6.74 -29.57
N ILE A 150 -7.10 -5.44 -29.86
CA ILE A 150 -7.21 -4.93 -31.24
C ILE A 150 -5.83 -4.73 -31.82
N GLU A 151 -5.47 -5.56 -32.79
CA GLU A 151 -4.19 -5.49 -33.53
C GLU A 151 -4.33 -4.53 -34.71
N LEU A 152 -3.41 -3.56 -34.81
CA LEU A 152 -3.42 -2.48 -35.81
C LEU A 152 -2.43 -2.71 -36.99
N GLY A 153 -1.72 -3.84 -36.95
CA GLY A 153 -0.78 -4.23 -38.00
C GLY A 153 0.61 -4.59 -37.51
N ASP A 154 1.34 -5.31 -38.32
CA ASP A 154 2.71 -5.76 -38.02
C ASP A 154 3.72 -4.64 -38.26
N LYS A 155 4.76 -4.58 -37.41
CA LYS A 155 5.86 -3.65 -37.56
C LYS A 155 7.14 -4.19 -36.93
N TRP A 156 8.26 -4.11 -37.65
CA TRP A 156 9.58 -4.24 -37.05
C TRP A 156 9.98 -2.93 -36.41
N ILE A 157 10.44 -3.00 -35.14
CA ILE A 157 10.87 -1.84 -34.39
C ILE A 157 12.26 -2.06 -33.79
N GLU A 158 12.96 -0.98 -33.49
CA GLU A 158 14.16 -1.00 -32.65
C GLU A 158 13.76 -0.65 -31.24
N ALA A 159 13.77 -1.65 -30.33
CA ALA A 159 13.29 -1.53 -28.95
C ALA A 159 14.44 -1.51 -27.94
N TRP A 160 14.32 -0.69 -26.90
CA TRP A 160 15.23 -0.66 -25.75
C TRP A 160 14.90 -1.78 -24.77
N VAL A 161 15.58 -2.93 -24.90
CA VAL A 161 15.25 -4.18 -24.19
C VAL A 161 16.47 -4.99 -23.76
N GLU A 162 17.68 -4.45 -23.90
CA GLU A 162 18.90 -5.14 -23.44
C GLU A 162 19.42 -4.50 -22.15
N PHE A 163 19.44 -5.26 -21.06
CA PHE A 163 19.92 -4.79 -19.76
C PHE A 163 21.10 -5.66 -19.34
N ASN A 164 22.30 -5.08 -19.33
CA ASN A 164 23.56 -5.75 -19.09
C ASN A 164 24.22 -5.32 -17.77
N PHE A 165 23.76 -4.26 -17.13
CA PHE A 165 24.21 -3.76 -15.82
C PHE A 165 25.74 -3.60 -15.71
N PRO A 166 26.38 -2.86 -16.62
CA PRO A 166 27.85 -2.83 -16.69
C PRO A 166 28.52 -2.30 -15.42
N GLY A 167 27.86 -1.39 -14.67
CA GLY A 167 28.40 -0.88 -13.40
C GLY A 167 28.35 -1.89 -12.27
N ARG A 168 27.41 -2.83 -12.30
CA ARG A 168 27.28 -3.91 -11.32
C ARG A 168 28.23 -5.08 -11.64
N ASN A 169 28.55 -5.31 -12.90
CA ASN A 169 29.49 -6.32 -13.36
C ASN A 169 29.22 -7.71 -12.75
N ASP A 170 28.01 -8.21 -12.96
CA ASP A 170 27.51 -9.52 -12.54
C ASP A 170 27.53 -9.82 -11.04
N LYS A 171 27.85 -8.84 -10.19
CA LYS A 171 27.74 -9.01 -8.74
C LYS A 171 26.26 -9.24 -8.36
N TYR A 172 25.97 -10.25 -7.55
CA TYR A 172 24.68 -10.73 -7.06
C TYR A 172 23.85 -11.52 -8.07
N SER A 173 23.86 -11.21 -9.36
CA SER A 173 23.24 -11.95 -10.44
C SER A 173 23.99 -11.71 -11.74
N ASN A 174 24.18 -12.76 -12.55
CA ASN A 174 24.71 -12.69 -13.90
C ASN A 174 23.60 -12.76 -14.97
N PHE A 175 22.36 -12.58 -14.58
CA PHE A 175 21.23 -12.56 -15.49
C PHE A 175 21.19 -11.24 -16.27
N HIS A 176 21.12 -11.37 -17.61
CA HIS A 176 20.98 -10.24 -18.52
C HIS A 176 19.61 -10.30 -19.22
N TRP A 177 18.91 -9.19 -19.24
CA TRP A 177 17.60 -9.12 -19.89
C TRP A 177 17.78 -8.84 -21.36
N THR A 178 17.01 -9.54 -22.19
CA THR A 178 16.92 -9.36 -23.63
C THR A 178 15.45 -9.32 -24.04
N TRP A 179 15.17 -9.00 -25.29
CA TRP A 179 13.78 -8.91 -25.76
C TRP A 179 12.93 -10.17 -25.49
N TYR A 180 13.56 -11.35 -25.34
CA TYR A 180 12.87 -12.62 -25.01
C TYR A 180 12.16 -12.60 -23.65
N HIS A 181 12.56 -11.72 -22.76
CA HIS A 181 12.03 -11.62 -21.41
C HIS A 181 10.88 -10.61 -21.27
N PHE A 182 10.44 -10.03 -22.40
CA PHE A 182 9.41 -8.99 -22.43
C PHE A 182 8.30 -9.33 -23.42
N ASP A 183 7.10 -8.79 -23.17
CA ASP A 183 5.92 -8.95 -24.01
C ASP A 183 5.64 -7.75 -24.91
N GLY A 184 6.15 -6.58 -24.55
CA GLY A 184 5.96 -5.38 -25.36
C GLY A 184 6.67 -4.14 -24.82
N VAL A 185 6.59 -3.08 -25.64
CA VAL A 185 7.12 -1.74 -25.32
C VAL A 185 6.20 -0.66 -25.88
N ASP A 186 6.40 0.61 -25.48
CA ASP A 186 5.64 1.75 -26.01
C ASP A 186 6.44 2.71 -26.92
N TRP A 187 7.67 2.32 -27.29
CA TRP A 187 8.54 3.17 -28.10
C TRP A 187 9.30 2.39 -29.17
N ASP A 188 9.20 2.85 -30.42
CA ASP A 188 10.07 2.44 -31.53
C ASP A 188 11.19 3.47 -31.72
N ASP A 189 12.43 3.11 -31.41
CA ASP A 189 13.54 4.07 -31.48
C ASP A 189 13.97 4.38 -32.93
N ALA A 190 13.87 3.45 -33.85
CA ALA A 190 14.18 3.69 -35.26
C ALA A 190 13.13 4.57 -35.94
N GLY A 191 11.84 4.29 -35.68
CA GLY A 191 10.72 5.04 -36.25
C GLY A 191 10.38 6.31 -35.48
N LYS A 192 10.94 6.52 -34.27
CA LYS A 192 10.58 7.61 -33.33
C LYS A 192 9.08 7.69 -33.08
N GLU A 193 8.46 6.53 -32.92
CA GLU A 193 7.01 6.39 -32.77
C GLU A 193 6.65 5.92 -31.38
N LYS A 194 5.65 6.58 -30.78
CA LYS A 194 5.01 6.16 -29.53
C LYS A 194 3.70 5.42 -29.85
N ALA A 195 3.69 4.12 -29.61
CA ALA A 195 2.52 3.24 -29.70
C ALA A 195 2.78 2.00 -28.84
N ILE A 196 1.76 1.21 -28.53
CA ILE A 196 1.99 -0.07 -27.86
C ILE A 196 2.36 -1.11 -28.93
N PHE A 197 3.52 -1.72 -28.77
CA PHE A 197 4.08 -2.73 -29.63
C PHE A 197 4.15 -4.06 -28.88
N LYS A 198 3.20 -4.96 -29.16
CA LYS A 198 3.21 -6.33 -28.63
C LYS A 198 4.25 -7.15 -29.40
N PHE A 199 5.13 -7.84 -28.71
CA PHE A 199 6.17 -8.66 -29.34
C PHE A 199 5.57 -9.90 -30.00
N LYS A 200 6.20 -10.36 -31.06
CA LYS A 200 5.88 -11.58 -31.81
C LYS A 200 7.00 -12.59 -31.67
N GLY A 201 6.66 -13.85 -31.57
CA GLY A 201 7.61 -14.95 -31.47
C GLY A 201 6.98 -16.16 -30.81
N GLU A 202 7.74 -17.22 -30.68
CA GLU A 202 7.32 -18.39 -29.93
C GLU A 202 7.17 -18.05 -28.44
N GLY A 203 6.01 -18.36 -27.86
CA GLY A 203 5.68 -18.05 -26.48
C GLY A 203 5.31 -16.59 -26.20
N LYS A 204 5.26 -15.71 -27.22
CA LYS A 204 4.96 -14.29 -27.02
C LYS A 204 3.46 -13.98 -27.10
N ALA A 205 2.92 -13.53 -25.99
CA ALA A 205 1.53 -13.06 -25.87
C ALA A 205 1.45 -12.10 -24.68
N TRP A 206 0.41 -11.28 -24.61
CA TRP A 206 0.06 -10.64 -23.35
C TRP A 206 -0.23 -11.70 -22.29
N ASP A 207 0.22 -11.50 -21.07
CA ASP A 207 -0.15 -12.34 -19.95
C ASP A 207 -1.68 -12.40 -19.79
N TRP A 208 -2.18 -13.56 -19.48
CA TRP A 208 -3.58 -13.74 -19.08
C TRP A 208 -3.68 -13.82 -17.55
N GLU A 209 -4.88 -13.71 -16.99
CA GLU A 209 -5.10 -13.55 -15.54
C GLU A 209 -4.55 -12.21 -15.01
N VAL A 210 -4.73 -11.17 -15.80
CA VAL A 210 -4.56 -9.77 -15.43
C VAL A 210 -5.93 -9.08 -15.43
N SER A 211 -5.98 -7.77 -15.14
CA SER A 211 -7.22 -7.00 -15.26
C SER A 211 -7.78 -7.05 -16.69
N SER A 212 -9.10 -7.19 -16.81
CA SER A 212 -9.79 -7.14 -18.11
C SER A 212 -10.06 -5.71 -18.61
N GLU A 213 -9.66 -4.70 -17.86
CA GLU A 213 -9.67 -3.32 -18.33
C GLU A 213 -8.92 -3.25 -19.67
N LYS A 214 -9.38 -2.40 -20.60
CA LYS A 214 -8.78 -2.25 -21.94
C LYS A 214 -8.66 -3.58 -22.71
N GLY A 215 -9.54 -4.52 -22.44
CA GLY A 215 -9.55 -5.86 -23.06
C GLY A 215 -8.58 -6.86 -22.43
N ASN A 216 -7.37 -6.45 -22.19
CA ASN A 216 -6.30 -7.09 -21.42
C ASN A 216 -5.36 -6.00 -20.94
N TYR A 217 -5.16 -5.84 -19.62
CA TYR A 217 -4.36 -4.74 -19.11
C TYR A 217 -3.02 -5.20 -18.57
N ASP A 218 -2.37 -6.13 -19.25
CA ASP A 218 -1.00 -6.54 -18.99
C ASP A 218 -0.04 -5.35 -19.17
N TYR A 219 0.07 -4.85 -20.38
CA TYR A 219 0.94 -3.73 -20.70
C TYR A 219 0.56 -2.44 -19.94
N LEU A 220 1.48 -1.91 -19.13
CA LEU A 220 1.36 -0.61 -18.46
C LEU A 220 2.29 0.44 -19.07
N MET A 221 3.61 0.22 -19.04
CA MET A 221 4.64 1.15 -19.51
C MET A 221 6.00 0.47 -19.70
N TYR A 222 6.95 1.15 -20.34
CA TYR A 222 8.34 0.70 -20.56
C TYR A 222 8.43 -0.65 -21.28
N ALA A 223 9.39 -1.52 -20.88
CA ALA A 223 9.49 -2.89 -21.35
C ALA A 223 8.76 -3.81 -20.37
N ASP A 224 7.64 -4.35 -20.80
CA ASP A 224 6.72 -5.17 -20.02
C ASP A 224 7.28 -6.58 -19.85
N LEU A 225 7.33 -7.09 -18.61
CA LEU A 225 7.90 -8.39 -18.31
C LEU A 225 6.96 -9.54 -18.65
N ASP A 226 7.46 -10.53 -19.39
CA ASP A 226 6.77 -11.80 -19.70
C ASP A 226 6.75 -12.71 -18.46
N MET A 227 5.64 -12.69 -17.69
CA MET A 227 5.49 -13.52 -16.50
C MET A 227 5.22 -15.01 -16.80
N ASP A 228 5.09 -15.38 -18.06
CA ASP A 228 5.07 -16.79 -18.48
C ASP A 228 6.47 -17.32 -18.77
N HIS A 229 7.46 -16.45 -19.01
CA HIS A 229 8.83 -16.86 -19.29
C HIS A 229 9.52 -17.49 -18.07
N PRO A 230 10.03 -18.74 -18.17
CA PRO A 230 10.59 -19.44 -16.98
C PRO A 230 11.80 -18.73 -16.36
N GLU A 231 12.67 -18.11 -17.18
CA GLU A 231 13.86 -17.40 -16.68
C GLU A 231 13.47 -16.12 -15.94
N VAL A 232 12.43 -15.40 -16.41
CA VAL A 232 11.88 -14.23 -15.71
C VAL A 232 11.35 -14.63 -14.33
N LYS A 233 10.53 -15.68 -14.28
CA LYS A 233 10.00 -16.20 -13.01
C LYS A 233 11.10 -16.58 -12.02
N GLN A 234 12.14 -17.26 -12.52
CA GLN A 234 13.24 -17.69 -11.67
C GLN A 234 14.08 -16.50 -11.16
N GLU A 235 14.45 -15.58 -12.06
CA GLU A 235 15.25 -14.41 -11.71
C GLU A 235 14.56 -13.53 -10.64
N LEU A 236 13.25 -13.34 -10.76
CA LEU A 236 12.49 -12.58 -9.75
C LEU A 236 12.38 -13.33 -8.40
N LYS A 237 12.33 -14.69 -8.40
CA LYS A 237 12.41 -15.48 -7.17
C LYS A 237 13.78 -15.37 -6.51
N ASP A 238 14.85 -15.51 -7.30
CA ASP A 238 16.24 -15.39 -6.83
C ASP A 238 16.52 -13.99 -6.28
N TRP A 239 16.00 -12.95 -6.96
CA TRP A 239 16.05 -11.59 -6.45
C TRP A 239 15.30 -11.42 -5.12
N GLY A 240 14.13 -11.97 -4.99
CA GLY A 240 13.33 -11.88 -3.75
C GLY A 240 14.04 -12.52 -2.56
N GLU A 241 14.64 -13.72 -2.75
CA GLU A 241 15.45 -14.38 -1.75
C GLU A 241 16.67 -13.51 -1.36
N TRP A 242 17.39 -13.00 -2.36
CA TRP A 242 18.53 -12.12 -2.13
C TRP A 242 18.11 -10.84 -1.39
N TYR A 243 17.03 -10.21 -1.81
CA TYR A 243 16.56 -8.95 -1.23
C TYR A 243 16.21 -9.10 0.26
N ILE A 244 15.45 -10.13 0.62
CA ILE A 244 15.12 -10.42 2.03
C ILE A 244 16.39 -10.72 2.85
N ASN A 245 17.28 -11.55 2.32
CA ASN A 245 18.52 -11.92 3.02
C ASN A 245 19.47 -10.73 3.18
N MET A 246 19.52 -9.84 2.20
CA MET A 246 20.39 -8.66 2.20
C MET A 246 19.87 -7.57 3.14
N THR A 247 18.55 -7.37 3.18
CA THR A 247 17.94 -6.19 3.81
C THR A 247 17.23 -6.50 5.11
N GLY A 248 16.68 -7.70 5.24
CA GLY A 248 15.90 -8.11 6.40
C GLY A 248 14.45 -7.62 6.40
N VAL A 249 13.92 -7.06 5.29
CA VAL A 249 12.52 -6.58 5.22
C VAL A 249 11.51 -7.62 5.71
N ASP A 250 10.40 -7.14 6.26
CA ASP A 250 9.36 -7.97 6.90
C ASP A 250 8.17 -8.21 5.97
N GLY A 251 8.16 -7.59 4.81
CA GLY A 251 7.08 -7.71 3.85
C GLY A 251 7.23 -6.79 2.65
N PHE A 252 6.16 -6.67 1.87
CA PHE A 252 6.19 -5.96 0.59
C PHE A 252 4.92 -5.14 0.34
N ARG A 253 5.11 -4.03 -0.34
CA ARG A 253 4.07 -3.41 -1.16
C ARG A 253 4.36 -3.80 -2.61
N MET A 254 3.40 -4.41 -3.28
CA MET A 254 3.52 -4.82 -4.68
C MET A 254 2.85 -3.78 -5.57
N ASP A 255 3.64 -3.17 -6.44
CA ASP A 255 3.21 -2.17 -7.40
C ASP A 255 2.34 -2.78 -8.50
N ALA A 256 1.30 -2.04 -8.93
CA ALA A 256 0.57 -2.27 -10.17
C ALA A 256 0.09 -3.73 -10.38
N VAL A 257 -0.32 -4.44 -9.30
CA VAL A 257 -0.63 -5.89 -9.35
C VAL A 257 -1.78 -6.26 -10.29
N LYS A 258 -2.62 -5.31 -10.73
CA LYS A 258 -3.67 -5.58 -11.70
C LYS A 258 -3.14 -5.84 -13.12
N HIS A 259 -1.89 -5.45 -13.39
CA HIS A 259 -1.19 -5.61 -14.65
C HIS A 259 -0.30 -6.85 -14.69
N ILE A 260 -0.13 -7.54 -13.56
CA ILE A 260 0.78 -8.69 -13.42
C ILE A 260 -0.06 -9.96 -13.29
N LYS A 261 0.38 -11.04 -13.90
CA LYS A 261 -0.27 -12.35 -13.82
C LYS A 261 -0.50 -12.76 -12.36
N TYR A 262 -1.77 -12.88 -11.94
CA TYR A 262 -2.17 -13.10 -10.54
C TYR A 262 -1.58 -14.37 -9.95
N GLN A 263 -1.55 -15.46 -10.75
CA GLN A 263 -0.98 -16.73 -10.31
C GLN A 263 0.51 -16.58 -9.99
N TYR A 264 1.27 -15.83 -10.79
CA TYR A 264 2.70 -15.63 -10.54
C TYR A 264 2.94 -14.84 -9.25
N LEU A 265 2.15 -13.82 -8.97
CA LEU A 265 2.26 -13.06 -7.71
C LEU A 265 2.05 -13.97 -6.49
N GLN A 266 1.06 -14.86 -6.54
CA GLN A 266 0.85 -15.86 -5.49
C GLN A 266 2.06 -16.80 -5.38
N GLU A 267 2.52 -17.39 -6.50
CA GLU A 267 3.66 -18.31 -6.53
C GLU A 267 4.93 -17.67 -5.94
N TRP A 268 5.19 -16.40 -6.24
CA TRP A 268 6.36 -15.67 -5.76
C TRP A 268 6.31 -15.47 -4.24
N ILE A 269 5.19 -14.98 -3.71
CA ILE A 269 5.03 -14.76 -2.27
C ILE A 269 5.08 -16.09 -1.50
N ASP A 270 4.39 -17.13 -1.97
CA ASP A 270 4.37 -18.43 -1.32
C ASP A 270 5.78 -19.06 -1.32
N HIS A 271 6.53 -18.91 -2.43
CA HIS A 271 7.92 -19.34 -2.51
C HIS A 271 8.79 -18.64 -1.45
N LEU A 272 8.71 -17.32 -1.31
CA LEU A 272 9.51 -16.57 -0.34
C LEU A 272 9.13 -16.90 1.10
N ARG A 273 7.85 -17.05 1.42
CA ARG A 273 7.37 -17.50 2.74
C ARG A 273 7.92 -18.88 3.09
N TRP A 274 7.83 -19.82 2.14
CA TRP A 274 8.39 -21.15 2.31
C TRP A 274 9.91 -21.12 2.52
N LYS A 275 10.62 -20.34 1.72
CA LYS A 275 12.08 -20.26 1.71
C LYS A 275 12.65 -19.62 2.98
N THR A 276 11.99 -18.59 3.47
CA THR A 276 12.47 -17.78 4.61
C THR A 276 11.87 -18.19 5.95
N GLY A 277 10.76 -18.94 5.92
CA GLY A 277 9.97 -19.26 7.12
C GLY A 277 9.30 -18.04 7.76
N LYS A 278 9.24 -16.90 7.06
CA LYS A 278 8.61 -15.66 7.51
C LYS A 278 7.21 -15.52 6.91
N GLU A 279 6.29 -14.88 7.63
CA GLU A 279 4.93 -14.59 7.15
C GLU A 279 4.90 -13.56 6.01
N LEU A 280 5.85 -12.64 5.95
CA LEU A 280 6.02 -11.61 4.92
C LEU A 280 4.71 -10.91 4.59
N PHE A 281 4.31 -9.96 5.43
CA PHE A 281 3.13 -9.15 5.14
C PHE A 281 3.21 -8.58 3.72
N THR A 282 2.13 -8.68 2.96
CA THR A 282 2.12 -8.18 1.58
C THR A 282 0.83 -7.44 1.31
N VAL A 283 0.96 -6.24 0.75
CA VAL A 283 -0.14 -5.44 0.23
C VAL A 283 0.07 -5.17 -1.25
N GLY A 284 -0.93 -5.45 -2.07
CA GLY A 284 -0.94 -5.17 -3.51
C GLY A 284 -1.67 -3.87 -3.83
N GLU A 285 -1.14 -3.13 -4.79
CA GLU A 285 -1.84 -2.01 -5.38
C GLU A 285 -2.68 -2.48 -6.56
N TYR A 286 -3.93 -2.83 -6.27
CA TYR A 286 -4.96 -3.05 -7.29
C TYR A 286 -5.87 -1.81 -7.34
N TRP A 287 -5.44 -0.77 -8.07
CA TRP A 287 -6.18 0.49 -8.09
C TRP A 287 -7.43 0.38 -8.97
N ASN A 288 -8.56 0.15 -8.33
CA ASN A 288 -9.88 0.10 -8.93
C ASN A 288 -10.93 0.47 -7.88
N TYR A 289 -11.98 1.19 -8.28
CA TYR A 289 -13.04 1.64 -7.37
C TYR A 289 -14.22 0.68 -7.26
N ASP A 290 -14.22 -0.39 -8.04
CA ASP A 290 -15.18 -1.49 -7.91
C ASP A 290 -14.61 -2.58 -6.98
N VAL A 291 -15.19 -2.69 -5.78
CA VAL A 291 -14.76 -3.67 -4.77
C VAL A 291 -14.82 -5.12 -5.28
N ASN A 292 -15.68 -5.43 -6.25
CA ASN A 292 -15.77 -6.77 -6.83
C ASN A 292 -14.49 -7.15 -7.59
N GLN A 293 -13.79 -6.18 -8.20
CA GLN A 293 -12.50 -6.41 -8.84
C GLN A 293 -11.42 -6.76 -7.79
N LEU A 294 -11.45 -6.09 -6.64
CA LEU A 294 -10.57 -6.40 -5.51
C LEU A 294 -10.84 -7.80 -4.96
N HIS A 295 -12.11 -8.15 -4.76
CA HIS A 295 -12.51 -9.50 -4.33
C HIS A 295 -12.09 -10.59 -5.32
N ASN A 296 -12.25 -10.32 -6.62
CA ASN A 296 -11.82 -11.25 -7.66
C ASN A 296 -10.30 -11.51 -7.57
N PHE A 297 -9.50 -10.45 -7.46
CA PHE A 297 -8.05 -10.56 -7.30
C PHE A 297 -7.67 -11.35 -6.03
N ILE A 298 -8.26 -11.02 -4.87
CA ILE A 298 -8.02 -11.74 -3.61
C ILE A 298 -8.34 -13.23 -3.76
N THR A 299 -9.43 -13.55 -4.45
CA THR A 299 -9.83 -14.94 -4.70
C THR A 299 -8.85 -15.64 -5.62
N LYS A 300 -8.43 -15.00 -6.72
CA LYS A 300 -7.51 -15.53 -7.71
C LYS A 300 -6.08 -15.74 -7.17
N THR A 301 -5.69 -14.96 -6.18
CA THR A 301 -4.41 -15.11 -5.46
C THR A 301 -4.53 -15.91 -4.17
N SER A 302 -5.65 -16.64 -3.99
CA SER A 302 -5.92 -17.45 -2.78
C SER A 302 -5.73 -16.67 -1.46
N GLY A 303 -5.95 -15.35 -1.49
CA GLY A 303 -5.77 -14.47 -0.34
C GLY A 303 -4.31 -14.30 0.10
N SER A 304 -3.33 -14.52 -0.79
CA SER A 304 -1.90 -14.44 -0.47
C SER A 304 -1.46 -13.04 -0.04
N MET A 305 -2.19 -11.99 -0.43
CA MET A 305 -1.90 -10.61 -0.05
C MET A 305 -3.18 -9.82 0.33
N SER A 306 -2.98 -8.72 1.03
CA SER A 306 -3.99 -7.67 1.26
C SER A 306 -3.99 -6.68 0.10
N LEU A 307 -5.00 -5.83 0.00
CA LEU A 307 -5.07 -4.77 -1.02
C LEU A 307 -5.33 -3.42 -0.38
N PHE A 308 -4.83 -2.36 -1.00
CA PHE A 308 -5.29 -1.01 -0.70
C PHE A 308 -6.77 -0.85 -1.02
N ASP A 309 -7.52 -0.24 -0.11
CA ASP A 309 -8.96 0.00 -0.26
C ASP A 309 -9.20 1.29 -1.07
N ALA A 310 -8.95 1.23 -2.37
CA ALA A 310 -9.19 2.35 -3.27
C ALA A 310 -10.67 2.79 -3.31
N PRO A 311 -11.68 1.88 -3.20
CA PRO A 311 -13.08 2.29 -3.03
C PRO A 311 -13.31 3.17 -1.80
N LEU A 312 -12.70 2.87 -0.64
CA LEU A 312 -12.83 3.69 0.57
C LEU A 312 -12.20 5.08 0.37
N HIS A 313 -11.00 5.14 -0.22
CA HIS A 313 -10.39 6.41 -0.60
C HIS A 313 -11.33 7.26 -1.47
N MET A 314 -11.98 6.65 -2.47
CA MET A 314 -12.91 7.37 -3.36
C MET A 314 -14.17 7.84 -2.61
N ASN A 315 -14.67 7.07 -1.63
CA ASN A 315 -15.78 7.51 -0.78
C ASN A 315 -15.39 8.74 0.05
N PHE A 316 -14.17 8.75 0.63
CA PHE A 316 -13.64 9.92 1.34
C PHE A 316 -13.44 11.12 0.41
N TYR A 317 -12.91 10.91 -0.79
CA TYR A 317 -12.77 11.96 -1.80
C TYR A 317 -14.12 12.60 -2.11
N ASN A 318 -15.14 11.79 -2.43
CA ASN A 318 -16.49 12.27 -2.73
C ASN A 318 -17.11 13.01 -1.54
N ALA A 319 -16.93 12.49 -0.32
CA ALA A 319 -17.40 13.16 0.89
C ALA A 319 -16.73 14.52 1.07
N SER A 320 -15.41 14.61 0.88
CA SER A 320 -14.68 15.85 1.02
C SER A 320 -15.14 16.93 0.02
N LYS A 321 -15.50 16.52 -1.21
CA LYS A 321 -15.93 17.43 -2.30
C LYS A 321 -17.40 17.82 -2.21
N SER A 322 -18.18 17.16 -1.36
CA SER A 322 -19.63 17.40 -1.24
C SER A 322 -19.99 18.71 -0.54
N GLY A 323 -19.02 19.35 0.14
CA GLY A 323 -19.27 20.56 0.94
C GLY A 323 -20.22 20.30 2.12
N GLY A 324 -20.18 19.12 2.72
CA GLY A 324 -21.03 18.73 3.86
C GLY A 324 -22.40 18.19 3.47
N ASN A 325 -22.55 17.70 2.25
CA ASN A 325 -23.80 17.11 1.75
C ASN A 325 -23.65 15.62 1.38
N TYR A 326 -22.61 14.96 1.88
CA TYR A 326 -22.45 13.52 1.68
C TYR A 326 -23.31 12.75 2.67
N ASP A 327 -23.97 11.69 2.18
CA ASP A 327 -24.69 10.79 3.09
C ASP A 327 -23.67 9.89 3.82
N MET A 328 -23.26 10.29 5.03
CA MET A 328 -22.25 9.59 5.84
C MET A 328 -22.61 8.13 6.16
N ARG A 329 -23.89 7.72 6.03
CA ARG A 329 -24.29 6.31 6.13
C ARG A 329 -23.67 5.45 5.02
N GLN A 330 -23.28 6.07 3.91
CA GLN A 330 -22.73 5.41 2.73
C GLN A 330 -21.20 5.28 2.77
N ILE A 331 -20.53 5.82 3.78
CA ILE A 331 -19.06 5.96 3.79
C ILE A 331 -18.30 4.62 3.63
N MET A 332 -18.88 3.52 4.10
CA MET A 332 -18.32 2.16 3.95
C MET A 332 -18.92 1.37 2.79
N ASN A 333 -19.89 1.89 2.06
CA ASN A 333 -20.55 1.10 1.01
C ASN A 333 -19.63 0.83 -0.17
N GLY A 334 -19.59 -0.42 -0.63
CA GLY A 334 -18.75 -0.85 -1.74
C GLY A 334 -17.24 -0.79 -1.43
N THR A 335 -16.85 -0.97 -0.16
CA THR A 335 -15.46 -0.90 0.27
C THR A 335 -14.94 -2.25 0.74
N LEU A 336 -13.64 -2.47 0.59
CA LEU A 336 -12.99 -3.69 1.08
C LEU A 336 -12.99 -3.74 2.61
N MET A 337 -12.86 -2.57 3.27
CA MET A 337 -12.94 -2.42 4.73
C MET A 337 -14.25 -2.98 5.30
N LYS A 338 -15.37 -2.79 4.59
CA LYS A 338 -16.66 -3.34 4.99
C LYS A 338 -16.78 -4.84 4.73
N ASP A 339 -16.38 -5.27 3.54
CA ASP A 339 -16.69 -6.61 3.05
C ASP A 339 -15.64 -7.67 3.44
N ASN A 340 -14.37 -7.25 3.56
CA ASN A 340 -13.24 -8.13 3.94
C ASN A 340 -12.17 -7.34 4.73
N PRO A 341 -12.48 -6.94 5.97
CA PRO A 341 -11.63 -6.04 6.77
C PRO A 341 -10.21 -6.58 7.00
N VAL A 342 -10.03 -7.90 7.03
CA VAL A 342 -8.72 -8.54 7.24
C VAL A 342 -7.78 -8.34 6.04
N LYS A 343 -8.34 -8.15 4.85
CA LYS A 343 -7.61 -7.93 3.60
C LYS A 343 -7.55 -6.47 3.17
N ALA A 344 -8.19 -5.57 3.90
CA ALA A 344 -8.23 -4.15 3.60
C ALA A 344 -7.04 -3.41 4.22
N VAL A 345 -6.19 -2.80 3.41
CA VAL A 345 -5.26 -1.76 3.85
C VAL A 345 -5.90 -0.42 3.52
N THR A 346 -6.31 0.31 4.56
CA THR A 346 -7.06 1.56 4.43
C THR A 346 -6.11 2.75 4.32
N LEU A 347 -6.45 3.73 3.49
CA LEU A 347 -5.66 4.94 3.27
C LEU A 347 -6.55 6.17 3.05
N VAL A 348 -6.02 7.33 3.37
CA VAL A 348 -6.63 8.63 3.04
C VAL A 348 -6.07 9.15 1.72
N GLU A 349 -4.76 9.18 1.58
CA GLU A 349 -4.03 9.52 0.34
C GLU A 349 -2.77 8.66 0.20
N ASN A 350 -2.16 8.71 -0.99
CA ASN A 350 -0.86 8.15 -1.29
C ASN A 350 -0.09 9.03 -2.30
N HIS A 351 1.09 8.56 -2.74
CA HIS A 351 1.96 9.27 -3.65
C HIS A 351 1.39 9.43 -5.08
N ASP A 352 0.39 8.65 -5.47
CA ASP A 352 -0.27 8.74 -6.78
C ASP A 352 -1.55 9.56 -6.76
N THR A 353 -2.22 9.64 -5.60
CA THR A 353 -3.43 10.47 -5.43
C THR A 353 -3.14 11.91 -5.04
N GLN A 354 -1.90 12.21 -4.62
CA GLN A 354 -1.47 13.57 -4.28
C GLN A 354 -1.53 14.52 -5.49
N PRO A 355 -1.55 15.85 -5.27
CA PRO A 355 -1.62 16.83 -6.36
C PRO A 355 -0.55 16.64 -7.43
N LEU A 356 -0.95 16.78 -8.71
CA LEU A 356 -0.16 16.67 -9.95
C LEU A 356 0.27 15.25 -10.33
N GLN A 357 -0.19 14.20 -9.62
CA GLN A 357 0.10 12.82 -9.98
C GLN A 357 -0.99 12.19 -10.87
N ALA A 358 -0.73 10.98 -11.37
CA ALA A 358 -1.55 10.33 -12.40
C ALA A 358 -2.97 9.96 -11.92
N LEU A 359 -3.11 9.65 -10.65
CA LEU A 359 -4.38 9.28 -10.01
C LEU A 359 -4.90 10.39 -9.10
N GLU A 360 -4.52 11.64 -9.36
CA GLU A 360 -4.87 12.78 -8.51
C GLU A 360 -6.33 12.76 -8.08
N SER A 361 -6.54 12.55 -6.79
CA SER A 361 -7.83 12.53 -6.13
C SER A 361 -7.70 13.02 -4.68
N THR A 362 -7.03 14.16 -4.52
CA THR A 362 -6.73 14.76 -3.23
C THR A 362 -8.00 15.17 -2.50
N LEU A 363 -8.13 14.70 -1.26
CA LEU A 363 -9.22 15.12 -0.38
C LEU A 363 -9.09 16.61 -0.01
N ASP A 364 -10.22 17.28 0.13
CA ASP A 364 -10.23 18.63 0.70
C ASP A 364 -9.73 18.57 2.15
N TRP A 365 -8.88 19.51 2.50
CA TRP A 365 -8.10 19.50 3.74
C TRP A 365 -8.96 19.40 5.01
N TRP A 366 -10.16 20.01 4.99
CA TRP A 366 -11.08 19.98 6.13
C TRP A 366 -11.58 18.56 6.47
N PHE A 367 -11.68 17.66 5.47
CA PHE A 367 -12.20 16.29 5.68
C PHE A 367 -11.09 15.30 6.07
N LYS A 368 -9.83 15.61 5.83
CA LYS A 368 -8.71 14.71 6.15
C LYS A 368 -8.67 14.24 7.62
N PRO A 369 -8.87 15.12 8.64
CA PRO A 369 -8.93 14.65 10.03
C PRO A 369 -10.06 13.64 10.30
N LEU A 370 -11.22 13.81 9.63
CA LEU A 370 -12.34 12.87 9.73
C LEU A 370 -11.98 11.51 9.11
N ALA A 371 -11.39 11.54 7.92
CA ALA A 371 -10.95 10.33 7.21
C ALA A 371 -9.87 9.57 8.00
N TYR A 372 -8.87 10.27 8.56
CA TYR A 372 -7.85 9.64 9.41
C TYR A 372 -8.44 9.08 10.71
N ALA A 373 -9.34 9.80 11.38
CA ALA A 373 -10.03 9.25 12.55
C ALA A 373 -10.82 7.98 12.19
N PHE A 374 -11.44 7.96 11.01
CA PHE A 374 -12.20 6.80 10.54
C PHE A 374 -11.32 5.57 10.34
N ILE A 375 -10.19 5.66 9.65
CA ILE A 375 -9.33 4.51 9.40
C ILE A 375 -8.47 4.12 10.61
N LEU A 376 -8.10 5.08 11.48
CA LEU A 376 -7.23 4.83 12.62
C LEU A 376 -7.98 4.29 13.85
N LEU A 377 -9.23 4.72 14.09
CA LEU A 377 -9.89 4.45 15.38
C LEU A 377 -10.99 3.37 15.30
N ARG A 378 -11.31 2.88 14.10
CA ARG A 378 -12.17 1.70 13.91
C ARG A 378 -11.36 0.40 14.01
N GLU A 379 -12.09 -0.73 14.18
CA GLU A 379 -11.45 -2.05 14.26
C GLU A 379 -11.14 -2.66 12.89
N GLU A 380 -11.88 -2.25 11.85
CA GLU A 380 -11.76 -2.80 10.51
C GLU A 380 -10.58 -2.18 9.76
N GLY A 381 -9.85 -3.03 9.04
CA GLY A 381 -8.75 -2.63 8.15
C GLY A 381 -7.42 -2.37 8.85
N TYR A 382 -6.38 -2.32 8.05
CA TYR A 382 -5.01 -1.96 8.47
C TYR A 382 -4.68 -0.56 7.95
N PRO A 383 -4.63 0.47 8.80
CA PRO A 383 -4.47 1.85 8.34
C PRO A 383 -3.05 2.17 7.89
N SER A 384 -2.96 2.90 6.77
CA SER A 384 -1.75 3.51 6.23
C SER A 384 -1.85 5.03 6.28
N VAL A 385 -0.91 5.66 6.95
CA VAL A 385 -0.78 7.13 7.05
C VAL A 385 0.17 7.60 5.96
N PHE A 386 -0.21 8.65 5.23
CA PHE A 386 0.64 9.20 4.17
C PHE A 386 1.67 10.19 4.70
N TYR A 387 2.92 10.08 4.24
CA TYR A 387 4.04 10.94 4.66
C TYR A 387 3.71 12.44 4.58
N ALA A 388 3.16 12.89 3.43
CA ALA A 388 2.89 14.30 3.21
C ALA A 388 1.76 14.85 4.09
N ASP A 389 0.82 14.01 4.51
CA ASP A 389 -0.21 14.38 5.46
C ASP A 389 0.33 14.47 6.90
N TYR A 390 1.34 13.66 7.22
CA TYR A 390 1.95 13.61 8.56
C TYR A 390 3.00 14.72 8.78
N TYR A 391 3.87 14.95 7.79
CA TYR A 391 4.98 15.92 7.91
C TYR A 391 4.74 17.22 7.15
N GLY A 392 3.77 17.25 6.23
CA GLY A 392 3.65 18.26 5.21
C GLY A 392 4.58 17.99 4.02
N ALA A 393 4.32 18.66 2.90
CA ALA A 393 5.18 18.63 1.72
C ALA A 393 5.09 19.92 0.93
N GLN A 394 6.21 20.35 0.37
CA GLN A 394 6.27 21.49 -0.55
C GLN A 394 7.06 21.10 -1.79
N TYR A 395 6.49 21.35 -2.96
CA TYR A 395 7.13 21.02 -4.24
C TYR A 395 6.55 21.86 -5.37
N SER A 396 7.28 21.88 -6.51
CA SER A 396 6.83 22.52 -7.73
C SER A 396 6.94 21.54 -8.88
N ASP A 397 5.90 21.41 -9.68
CA ASP A 397 5.86 20.61 -10.89
C ASP A 397 4.81 21.15 -11.86
N LYS A 398 4.97 20.89 -13.16
CA LYS A 398 4.04 21.30 -14.23
C LYS A 398 3.65 22.79 -14.16
N GLY A 399 4.53 23.65 -13.59
CA GLY A 399 4.29 25.08 -13.43
C GLY A 399 3.45 25.48 -12.21
N TYR A 400 3.11 24.55 -11.33
CA TYR A 400 2.37 24.80 -10.10
C TYR A 400 3.26 24.64 -8.87
N ASN A 401 3.01 25.48 -7.86
CA ASN A 401 3.61 25.35 -6.53
C ASN A 401 2.58 24.71 -5.59
N ILE A 402 2.92 23.57 -5.03
CA ILE A 402 2.06 22.81 -4.12
C ILE A 402 2.58 22.95 -2.70
N ASN A 403 1.67 23.22 -1.77
CA ASN A 403 1.93 23.21 -0.34
C ASN A 403 0.89 22.32 0.35
N MET A 404 1.30 21.11 0.73
CA MET A 404 0.50 20.20 1.54
C MET A 404 0.83 20.47 2.99
N ALA A 405 -0.10 21.07 3.72
CA ALA A 405 0.06 21.29 5.15
C ALA A 405 -0.11 19.94 5.91
N LYS A 406 0.60 19.80 7.04
CA LYS A 406 0.37 18.72 7.99
C LYS A 406 -1.11 18.67 8.38
N VAL A 407 -1.69 17.48 8.37
CA VAL A 407 -3.10 17.28 8.77
C VAL A 407 -3.24 17.49 10.27
N PRO A 408 -4.23 18.29 10.72
CA PRO A 408 -4.45 18.50 12.15
C PRO A 408 -4.76 17.20 12.89
N TYR A 409 -4.26 17.08 14.10
CA TYR A 409 -4.52 15.97 15.03
C TYR A 409 -4.02 14.60 14.56
N ILE A 410 -3.22 14.51 13.48
CA ILE A 410 -2.82 13.22 12.93
C ILE A 410 -1.92 12.43 13.90
N GLU A 411 -1.04 13.11 14.63
CA GLU A 411 -0.20 12.48 15.67
C GLU A 411 -1.02 11.99 16.85
N GLU A 412 -1.96 12.85 17.30
CA GLU A 412 -2.89 12.51 18.37
C GLU A 412 -3.77 11.30 17.99
N LEU A 413 -4.26 11.24 16.73
CA LEU A 413 -5.07 10.13 16.25
C LEU A 413 -4.29 8.81 16.20
N VAL A 414 -3.01 8.84 15.79
CA VAL A 414 -2.14 7.65 15.83
C VAL A 414 -1.89 7.20 17.26
N THR A 415 -1.62 8.14 18.18
CA THR A 415 -1.46 7.84 19.60
C THR A 415 -2.75 7.29 20.23
N LEU A 416 -3.90 7.88 19.90
CA LEU A 416 -5.20 7.39 20.37
C LEU A 416 -5.52 5.98 19.88
N ARG A 417 -5.11 5.63 18.67
CA ARG A 417 -5.19 4.25 18.18
C ARG A 417 -4.39 3.31 19.07
N LYS A 418 -3.12 3.65 19.33
CA LYS A 418 -2.21 2.86 20.16
C LYS A 418 -2.73 2.66 21.58
N GLU A 419 -3.39 3.68 22.16
CA GLU A 419 -3.76 3.68 23.58
C GLU A 419 -5.20 3.21 23.85
N TYR A 420 -6.16 3.49 22.92
CA TYR A 420 -7.58 3.37 23.23
C TYR A 420 -8.43 2.59 22.20
N ALA A 421 -7.93 2.32 20.99
CA ALA A 421 -8.77 1.67 19.97
C ALA A 421 -8.84 0.15 20.16
N TYR A 422 -9.29 -0.32 21.34
CA TYR A 422 -9.34 -1.73 21.71
C TYR A 422 -10.73 -2.17 22.16
N GLY A 423 -10.90 -3.48 22.25
CA GLY A 423 -12.13 -4.11 22.70
C GLY A 423 -13.25 -4.05 21.66
N LYS A 424 -14.45 -4.43 22.09
CA LYS A 424 -15.61 -4.53 21.23
C LYS A 424 -15.99 -3.17 20.65
N GLN A 425 -16.29 -3.12 19.35
CA GLN A 425 -16.81 -1.96 18.66
C GLN A 425 -18.34 -1.98 18.59
N ASN A 426 -18.97 -0.82 18.87
CA ASN A 426 -20.39 -0.59 18.61
C ASN A 426 -20.48 0.55 17.59
N SER A 427 -21.09 0.31 16.42
CA SER A 427 -21.12 1.25 15.30
C SER A 427 -22.50 1.93 15.19
N TYR A 428 -22.51 3.23 14.92
CA TYR A 428 -23.69 4.09 14.78
C TYR A 428 -23.57 4.90 13.48
N LEU A 429 -23.56 4.19 12.33
CA LEU A 429 -23.52 4.77 10.98
C LEU A 429 -24.93 4.92 10.43
N ASP A 430 -25.82 5.57 11.19
CA ASP A 430 -27.27 5.56 10.99
C ASP A 430 -27.89 6.94 10.72
N HIS A 431 -27.05 7.98 10.65
CA HIS A 431 -27.49 9.35 10.35
C HIS A 431 -26.71 9.91 9.15
N TRP A 432 -27.38 10.67 8.31
CA TRP A 432 -26.81 11.16 7.07
C TRP A 432 -25.68 12.17 7.25
N ASP A 433 -25.63 12.93 8.36
CA ASP A 433 -24.59 13.91 8.70
C ASP A 433 -23.66 13.45 9.81
N VAL A 434 -24.23 12.81 10.86
CA VAL A 434 -23.52 12.53 12.09
C VAL A 434 -23.41 11.03 12.29
N ILE A 435 -22.20 10.53 12.25
CA ILE A 435 -21.90 9.12 12.51
C ILE A 435 -20.94 8.97 13.69
N GLY A 436 -20.90 7.80 14.28
CA GLY A 436 -19.99 7.53 15.39
C GLY A 436 -19.83 6.04 15.65
N TRP A 437 -18.90 5.73 16.54
CA TRP A 437 -18.66 4.37 17.07
C TRP A 437 -18.02 4.46 18.42
N THR A 438 -18.06 3.35 19.17
CA THR A 438 -17.34 3.23 20.43
C THR A 438 -16.43 2.01 20.41
N ARG A 439 -15.37 2.04 21.23
CA ARG A 439 -14.51 0.91 21.55
C ARG A 439 -14.58 0.73 23.06
N GLU A 440 -14.94 -0.47 23.53
CA GLU A 440 -15.23 -0.71 24.94
C GLU A 440 -13.97 -0.87 25.82
N GLY A 441 -12.78 -0.94 25.16
CA GLY A 441 -11.55 -1.34 25.82
C GLY A 441 -11.50 -2.85 26.10
N ASP A 442 -10.35 -3.31 26.55
CA ASP A 442 -10.12 -4.70 26.95
C ASP A 442 -9.40 -4.77 28.33
N ALA A 443 -8.87 -5.93 28.68
CA ALA A 443 -8.19 -6.13 29.96
C ALA A 443 -6.87 -5.36 30.07
N GLU A 444 -6.14 -5.21 28.96
CA GLU A 444 -4.85 -4.52 28.90
C GLU A 444 -5.05 -3.02 28.69
N HIS A 445 -6.10 -2.63 27.94
CA HIS A 445 -6.47 -1.26 27.62
C HIS A 445 -7.90 -0.98 28.13
N PRO A 446 -8.10 -0.80 29.45
CA PRO A 446 -9.42 -0.82 30.06
C PRO A 446 -10.28 0.42 29.79
N ASN A 447 -9.70 1.52 29.30
CA ASN A 447 -10.44 2.73 29.00
C ASN A 447 -11.20 2.57 27.68
N SER A 448 -12.45 3.02 27.67
CA SER A 448 -13.27 3.04 26.47
C SER A 448 -13.13 4.36 25.72
N MET A 449 -13.44 4.31 24.43
CA MET A 449 -13.39 5.47 23.55
C MET A 449 -14.71 5.58 22.79
N ALA A 450 -15.21 6.81 22.59
CA ALA A 450 -16.31 7.12 21.70
C ALA A 450 -15.84 8.15 20.67
N VAL A 451 -15.99 7.82 19.39
CA VAL A 451 -15.66 8.70 18.27
C VAL A 451 -16.95 9.14 17.61
N ILE A 452 -17.07 10.43 17.36
CA ILE A 452 -18.22 11.01 16.65
C ILE A 452 -17.70 12.01 15.64
N MET A 453 -18.25 12.01 14.44
CA MET A 453 -17.89 12.95 13.37
C MET A 453 -19.12 13.43 12.61
N SER A 454 -18.97 14.62 12.04
CA SER A 454 -20.01 15.23 11.17
C SER A 454 -19.35 15.90 9.98
N ASP A 455 -19.83 15.63 8.78
CA ASP A 455 -19.49 16.39 7.58
C ASP A 455 -20.39 17.63 7.40
N GLY A 456 -21.54 17.69 8.09
CA GLY A 456 -22.54 18.77 8.06
C GLY A 456 -22.44 19.74 9.25
N PRO A 457 -23.57 20.20 9.78
CA PRO A 457 -23.63 21.26 10.79
C PRO A 457 -23.18 20.85 12.20
N GLY A 458 -22.85 19.58 12.41
CA GLY A 458 -22.60 19.01 13.73
C GLY A 458 -23.85 18.46 14.39
N GLY A 459 -23.70 18.00 15.63
CA GLY A 459 -24.83 17.41 16.36
C GLY A 459 -24.38 16.55 17.53
N THR A 460 -25.28 15.66 17.94
CA THR A 460 -25.06 14.72 19.03
C THR A 460 -25.44 13.30 18.59
N LYS A 461 -24.89 12.32 19.32
CA LYS A 461 -25.25 10.92 19.11
C LYS A 461 -25.26 10.17 20.43
N TRP A 462 -26.36 9.48 20.72
CA TRP A 462 -26.51 8.61 21.87
C TRP A 462 -25.77 7.29 21.58
N MET A 463 -24.70 7.00 22.38
CA MET A 463 -23.85 5.84 22.14
C MET A 463 -23.54 5.08 23.44
N TYR A 464 -23.46 3.75 23.33
CA TYR A 464 -23.09 2.84 24.42
C TYR A 464 -21.56 2.65 24.45
N THR A 465 -20.95 2.80 25.61
CA THR A 465 -19.50 2.69 25.79
C THR A 465 -19.05 1.46 26.57
N GLY A 466 -19.98 0.71 27.16
CA GLY A 466 -19.66 -0.39 28.07
C GLY A 466 -19.16 0.03 29.47
N LYS A 467 -19.11 1.33 29.78
CA LYS A 467 -18.60 1.87 31.06
C LYS A 467 -19.66 2.71 31.76
N PRO A 468 -20.35 2.15 32.77
CA PRO A 468 -21.34 2.91 33.56
C PRO A 468 -20.71 4.05 34.35
N SER A 469 -21.45 5.14 34.51
CA SER A 469 -21.13 6.28 35.42
C SER A 469 -19.68 6.77 35.23
N THR A 470 -19.22 6.82 33.99
CA THR A 470 -17.85 7.17 33.63
C THR A 470 -17.81 8.55 32.96
N ARG A 471 -16.82 9.35 33.34
CA ARG A 471 -16.54 10.66 32.76
C ARG A 471 -15.75 10.54 31.47
N TYR A 472 -16.12 11.31 30.44
CA TYR A 472 -15.45 11.39 29.16
C TYR A 472 -14.99 12.81 28.87
N VAL A 473 -13.80 12.93 28.28
CA VAL A 473 -13.21 14.17 27.77
C VAL A 473 -12.79 14.01 26.33
N ASP A 474 -12.93 15.07 25.50
CA ASP A 474 -12.44 15.06 24.13
C ASP A 474 -10.92 15.19 24.11
N LYS A 475 -10.23 14.17 23.63
CA LYS A 475 -8.77 14.11 23.56
C LYS A 475 -8.16 14.94 22.46
N LEU A 476 -8.95 15.38 21.47
CA LEU A 476 -8.49 16.33 20.46
C LEU A 476 -8.61 17.78 20.95
N GLY A 477 -9.26 18.00 22.09
CA GLY A 477 -9.43 19.34 22.69
C GLY A 477 -10.32 20.29 21.89
N ILE A 478 -11.09 19.77 20.95
CA ILE A 478 -12.03 20.55 20.12
C ILE A 478 -13.28 20.93 20.94
N ARG A 479 -13.66 20.04 21.85
CA ARG A 479 -14.76 20.22 22.80
C ARG A 479 -14.19 20.28 24.20
N THR A 480 -14.72 21.16 25.05
CA THR A 480 -14.20 21.42 26.41
C THR A 480 -15.11 20.94 27.52
N GLU A 481 -16.37 20.61 27.21
CA GLU A 481 -17.30 20.03 28.16
C GLU A 481 -16.95 18.58 28.51
N GLU A 482 -17.48 18.10 29.59
CA GLU A 482 -17.41 16.71 30.02
C GLU A 482 -18.71 16.00 29.70
N VAL A 483 -18.61 14.75 29.25
CA VAL A 483 -19.76 13.87 29.03
C VAL A 483 -19.73 12.75 30.06
N TRP A 484 -20.87 12.45 30.67
CA TRP A 484 -21.01 11.39 31.67
C TRP A 484 -21.96 10.32 31.18
N THR A 485 -21.54 9.06 31.23
CA THR A 485 -22.44 7.94 30.98
C THR A 485 -23.40 7.70 32.13
N ASP A 486 -24.60 7.24 31.79
CA ASP A 486 -25.58 6.78 32.77
C ASP A 486 -25.16 5.48 33.45
N ALA A 487 -26.03 4.96 34.35
CA ALA A 487 -25.80 3.71 35.07
C ALA A 487 -25.71 2.46 34.16
N ASN A 488 -26.09 2.57 32.89
CA ASN A 488 -26.07 1.50 31.89
C ASN A 488 -24.91 1.66 30.90
N GLY A 489 -24.10 2.72 30.99
CA GLY A 489 -22.96 2.96 30.10
C GLY A 489 -23.32 3.73 28.80
N TRP A 490 -24.44 4.41 28.78
CA TRP A 490 -24.88 5.24 27.65
C TRP A 490 -24.65 6.72 27.90
N ALA A 491 -24.32 7.48 26.86
CA ALA A 491 -24.28 8.95 26.92
C ALA A 491 -24.54 9.56 25.52
N GLU A 492 -24.92 10.84 25.55
CA GLU A 492 -25.02 11.66 24.35
C GLU A 492 -23.73 12.43 24.12
N PHE A 493 -22.99 12.06 23.05
CA PHE A 493 -21.72 12.67 22.69
C PHE A 493 -21.92 13.73 21.61
N PRO A 494 -21.42 14.97 21.80
CA PRO A 494 -21.51 16.04 20.82
C PRO A 494 -20.31 16.10 19.89
N VAL A 495 -20.49 16.70 18.70
CA VAL A 495 -19.46 17.05 17.71
C VAL A 495 -19.78 18.36 17.01
N ASN A 496 -18.76 19.14 16.68
CA ASN A 496 -18.87 20.34 15.86
C ASN A 496 -19.13 20.00 14.40
N GLY A 497 -19.64 20.96 13.63
CA GLY A 497 -19.80 20.80 12.18
C GLY A 497 -18.46 20.69 11.46
N GLY A 498 -18.41 19.85 10.41
CA GLY A 498 -17.18 19.60 9.62
C GLY A 498 -16.00 19.10 10.46
N SER A 499 -16.25 18.29 11.50
CA SER A 499 -15.27 17.96 12.52
C SER A 499 -15.41 16.53 13.05
N VAL A 500 -14.44 16.13 13.86
CA VAL A 500 -14.43 14.88 14.61
C VAL A 500 -14.09 15.18 16.08
N SER A 501 -14.72 14.47 17.02
CA SER A 501 -14.34 14.47 18.45
C SER A 501 -14.07 13.05 18.90
N VAL A 502 -13.03 12.90 19.74
CA VAL A 502 -12.60 11.60 20.28
C VAL A 502 -12.67 11.63 21.80
N TRP A 503 -13.77 11.11 22.31
CA TRP A 503 -14.08 11.08 23.73
C TRP A 503 -13.49 9.84 24.38
N VAL A 504 -12.66 10.03 25.41
CA VAL A 504 -12.04 8.92 26.17
C VAL A 504 -12.51 8.94 27.60
N GLY A 505 -12.89 7.76 28.10
CA GLY A 505 -13.26 7.57 29.49
C GLY A 505 -12.06 7.80 30.40
N VAL A 506 -12.23 8.69 31.39
CA VAL A 506 -11.21 9.02 32.39
C VAL A 506 -11.74 8.68 33.79
N LYS A 507 -10.85 8.20 34.63
CA LYS A 507 -11.18 7.87 36.04
C LYS A 507 -11.37 9.13 36.86
#